data_3b0262685671a02025eabe49e019a915
#
_entry.id   3b0262685671a02025eabe49e019a915
#
_cell.length_a   1.000
_cell.length_b   1.000
_cell.length_c   1.000
_cell.angle_alpha   90.00
_cell.angle_beta   90.00
_cell.angle_gamma   90.00
#
_symmetry.space_group_name_H-M   'P 1'
#
loop_
_entity.id
_entity.type
_entity.pdbx_description
1 polymer ?
#
loop_
_entity_poly.entity_id
_entity_poly.type
_entity_poly.pdbx_seq_one_letter_code
_entity_poly.pdbx_strand_id
1 'polypeptide(L)'
;MLRSLKKMTWVAVGADTEDQSRIDIHQAVVAIVQAAGRPLSTGEIKERLTAVRGVNEFFQIIPIDPLIRLQPGQWGINDRDIRLSRYEQRELVERLADILDEKQSGIHASELPSVLPFQDCAPDAFLSIASQDSRFKIAQGRYVYLAEWGNPRRETIAYAVSSILENAAGPLTLEEIAGLVKSRIGRKIEKLVISGALQALEAEFDDATGKWRLGSAPADEGEDDANPT
;
A
#
# COMPACT_ATOMS: atom_id res chain seq x y z
N MET A 1 8.68 -10.89 -35.88
CA MET A 1 7.22 -11.08 -35.98
C MET A 1 6.82 -12.27 -35.10
N LEU A 2 5.74 -12.17 -34.34
CA LEU A 2 5.28 -13.20 -33.41
C LEU A 2 3.86 -13.64 -33.76
N ARG A 3 3.52 -14.91 -33.59
CA ARG A 3 2.16 -15.45 -33.81
C ARG A 3 1.66 -16.20 -32.59
N SER A 4 0.35 -16.13 -32.34
CA SER A 4 -0.29 -16.87 -31.24
C SER A 4 -0.37 -18.37 -31.55
N LEU A 5 -0.03 -19.17 -30.60
CA LEU A 5 -0.35 -20.61 -30.54
C LEU A 5 -1.36 -20.81 -29.39
N LYS A 6 -2.29 -21.74 -29.53
CA LYS A 6 -3.41 -21.98 -28.60
C LYS A 6 -3.03 -21.81 -27.11
N LYS A 7 -3.84 -21.05 -26.36
CA LYS A 7 -3.72 -20.72 -24.93
C LYS A 7 -2.51 -19.85 -24.55
N MET A 8 -2.58 -18.53 -24.88
CA MET A 8 -1.67 -17.51 -24.35
C MET A 8 -0.15 -17.78 -24.48
N THR A 9 0.24 -18.66 -25.39
CA THR A 9 1.63 -18.99 -25.66
C THR A 9 2.07 -18.33 -26.97
N TRP A 10 3.18 -17.63 -26.98
CA TRP A 10 3.69 -16.86 -28.11
C TRP A 10 5.03 -17.40 -28.58
N VAL A 11 5.27 -17.36 -29.87
CA VAL A 11 6.49 -17.88 -30.50
C VAL A 11 7.06 -16.81 -31.43
N ALA A 12 8.38 -16.67 -31.45
CA ALA A 12 9.05 -15.83 -32.42
C ALA A 12 8.83 -16.36 -33.85
N VAL A 13 8.37 -15.49 -34.76
CA VAL A 13 8.19 -15.87 -36.17
C VAL A 13 9.55 -15.88 -36.84
N GLY A 14 9.98 -17.08 -37.29
CA GLY A 14 11.29 -17.28 -37.93
C GLY A 14 12.26 -18.15 -37.15
N ALA A 15 11.90 -18.60 -35.93
CA ALA A 15 12.66 -19.66 -35.24
C ALA A 15 12.28 -21.02 -35.86
N ASP A 16 13.27 -21.84 -36.11
CA ASP A 16 13.06 -23.22 -36.53
C ASP A 16 12.20 -23.98 -35.51
N THR A 17 11.37 -24.90 -35.98
CA THR A 17 10.27 -25.54 -35.24
C THR A 17 10.72 -26.29 -33.99
N GLU A 18 11.97 -26.54 -33.77
CA GLU A 18 12.51 -27.29 -32.63
C GLU A 18 12.91 -26.41 -31.43
N ASP A 19 13.07 -25.07 -31.60
CA ASP A 19 13.52 -24.15 -30.57
C ASP A 19 12.57 -22.98 -30.35
N GLN A 20 11.26 -23.26 -30.34
CA GLN A 20 10.23 -22.22 -30.11
C GLN A 20 10.16 -21.86 -28.63
N SER A 21 11.03 -20.97 -28.16
CA SER A 21 10.92 -20.44 -26.79
C SER A 21 9.61 -19.68 -26.61
N ARG A 22 8.82 -20.15 -25.63
CA ARG A 22 7.55 -19.52 -25.23
C ARG A 22 7.89 -18.22 -24.49
N ILE A 23 7.67 -17.11 -25.12
CA ILE A 23 7.78 -15.81 -24.43
C ILE A 23 6.45 -15.55 -23.72
N ASP A 24 6.46 -15.49 -22.40
CA ASP A 24 5.29 -15.15 -21.63
C ASP A 24 4.94 -13.65 -21.77
N ILE A 25 3.76 -13.25 -21.29
CA ILE A 25 3.30 -11.85 -21.38
C ILE A 25 4.23 -10.93 -20.58
N HIS A 26 4.73 -11.39 -19.44
CA HIS A 26 5.62 -10.59 -18.60
C HIS A 26 6.93 -10.27 -19.35
N GLN A 27 7.58 -11.28 -19.92
CA GLN A 27 8.81 -11.08 -20.71
C GLN A 27 8.58 -10.13 -21.89
N ALA A 28 7.42 -10.19 -22.54
CA ALA A 28 7.08 -9.27 -23.60
C ALA A 28 6.87 -7.83 -23.11
N VAL A 29 6.23 -7.64 -21.96
CA VAL A 29 6.10 -6.31 -21.33
C VAL A 29 7.46 -5.75 -20.98
N VAL A 30 8.33 -6.54 -20.35
CA VAL A 30 9.71 -6.14 -20.05
C VAL A 30 10.44 -5.70 -21.32
N ALA A 31 10.40 -6.50 -22.39
CA ALA A 31 11.04 -6.16 -23.66
C ALA A 31 10.51 -4.84 -24.27
N ILE A 32 9.19 -4.61 -24.19
CA ILE A 32 8.56 -3.37 -24.66
C ILE A 32 9.06 -2.16 -23.87
N VAL A 33 9.12 -2.24 -22.54
CA VAL A 33 9.57 -1.13 -21.68
C VAL A 33 11.08 -0.89 -21.82
N GLN A 34 11.86 -1.95 -21.98
CA GLN A 34 13.30 -1.85 -22.26
C GLN A 34 13.56 -1.18 -23.61
N ALA A 35 12.91 -1.64 -24.69
CA ALA A 35 13.06 -1.10 -26.03
C ALA A 35 12.62 0.37 -26.15
N ALA A 36 11.68 0.82 -25.30
CA ALA A 36 11.27 2.21 -25.27
C ALA A 36 12.31 3.17 -24.69
N GLY A 37 13.28 2.67 -23.91
CA GLY A 37 14.31 3.48 -23.25
C GLY A 37 13.81 4.45 -22.19
N ARG A 38 12.52 4.43 -21.86
CA ARG A 38 11.85 5.30 -20.89
C ARG A 38 10.69 4.56 -20.20
N PRO A 39 10.19 5.09 -19.07
CA PRO A 39 8.94 4.60 -18.50
C PRO A 39 7.76 4.70 -19.47
N LEU A 40 6.86 3.72 -19.41
CA LEU A 40 5.64 3.66 -20.22
C LEU A 40 4.40 3.59 -19.33
N SER A 41 3.31 4.18 -19.83
CA SER A 41 1.99 3.98 -19.23
C SER A 41 1.44 2.58 -19.50
N THR A 42 0.52 2.12 -18.67
CA THR A 42 -0.21 0.86 -18.89
C THR A 42 -0.90 0.85 -20.27
N GLY A 43 -1.44 2.00 -20.70
CA GLY A 43 -2.07 2.15 -22.03
C GLY A 43 -1.07 1.93 -23.16
N GLU A 44 0.10 2.62 -23.12
CA GLU A 44 1.15 2.46 -24.13
C GLU A 44 1.69 1.03 -24.23
N ILE A 45 1.83 0.35 -23.07
CA ILE A 45 2.26 -1.05 -23.05
C ILE A 45 1.21 -1.95 -23.72
N LYS A 46 -0.06 -1.77 -23.36
CA LYS A 46 -1.16 -2.54 -23.93
C LYS A 46 -1.27 -2.32 -25.43
N GLU A 47 -1.23 -1.08 -25.89
CA GLU A 47 -1.29 -0.73 -27.32
C GLU A 47 -0.15 -1.40 -28.10
N ARG A 48 1.09 -1.28 -27.62
CA ARG A 48 2.26 -1.91 -28.25
C ARG A 48 2.18 -3.43 -28.24
N LEU A 49 1.72 -4.01 -27.13
CA LEU A 49 1.56 -5.45 -27.04
C LEU A 49 0.47 -5.96 -27.99
N THR A 50 -0.64 -5.24 -28.10
CA THR A 50 -1.72 -5.55 -29.05
C THR A 50 -1.25 -5.43 -30.50
N ALA A 51 -0.51 -4.37 -30.83
CA ALA A 51 0.03 -4.17 -32.19
C ALA A 51 1.02 -5.28 -32.59
N VAL A 52 1.84 -5.76 -31.66
CA VAL A 52 2.86 -6.77 -31.95
C VAL A 52 2.30 -8.19 -31.88
N ARG A 53 1.31 -8.46 -31.01
CA ARG A 53 0.85 -9.81 -30.68
C ARG A 53 -0.64 -10.07 -30.84
N GLY A 54 -1.46 -9.07 -31.07
CA GLY A 54 -2.92 -9.22 -31.12
C GLY A 54 -3.51 -9.72 -29.78
N VAL A 55 -2.88 -9.38 -28.64
CA VAL A 55 -3.35 -9.81 -27.31
C VAL A 55 -4.59 -9.01 -26.95
N ASN A 56 -5.62 -9.68 -26.39
CA ASN A 56 -6.74 -9.02 -25.76
C ASN A 56 -6.28 -8.14 -24.60
N GLU A 57 -6.93 -6.99 -24.39
CA GLU A 57 -6.59 -5.97 -23.40
C GLU A 57 -6.70 -6.43 -21.94
N PHE A 58 -7.24 -7.62 -21.69
CA PHE A 58 -7.49 -8.17 -20.37
C PHE A 58 -6.30 -8.94 -19.78
N PHE A 59 -5.17 -8.27 -19.58
CA PHE A 59 -4.08 -8.82 -18.78
C PHE A 59 -3.63 -7.83 -17.70
N GLN A 60 -3.15 -8.38 -16.61
CA GLN A 60 -2.60 -7.61 -15.51
C GLN A 60 -1.09 -7.54 -15.63
N ILE A 61 -0.54 -6.33 -15.54
CA ILE A 61 0.91 -6.13 -15.43
C ILE A 61 1.27 -6.23 -13.95
N ILE A 62 2.24 -7.10 -13.64
CA ILE A 62 2.70 -7.36 -12.26
C ILE A 62 4.14 -6.85 -12.12
N PRO A 63 4.50 -6.20 -11.00
CA PRO A 63 5.85 -5.71 -10.74
C PRO A 63 6.76 -6.88 -10.32
N ILE A 64 7.27 -7.60 -11.30
CA ILE A 64 8.28 -8.66 -11.13
C ILE A 64 9.57 -8.16 -11.77
N ASP A 65 10.69 -8.27 -11.07
CA ASP A 65 12.01 -7.82 -11.56
C ASP A 65 12.28 -8.30 -13.00
N PRO A 66 12.80 -7.48 -13.89
CA PRO A 66 13.25 -6.09 -13.71
C PRO A 66 12.16 -5.02 -13.84
N LEU A 67 10.88 -5.42 -14.05
CA LEU A 67 9.77 -4.48 -14.21
C LEU A 67 9.36 -3.90 -12.86
N ILE A 68 9.22 -2.57 -12.79
CA ILE A 68 8.81 -1.87 -11.58
C ILE A 68 7.70 -0.88 -11.88
N ARG A 69 6.79 -0.72 -10.93
CA ARG A 69 5.75 0.30 -10.98
C ARG A 69 6.25 1.57 -10.31
N LEU A 70 6.42 2.63 -11.06
CA LEU A 70 6.94 3.92 -10.59
C LEU A 70 5.84 4.79 -9.98
N GLN A 71 4.65 4.77 -10.60
CA GLN A 71 3.44 5.49 -10.19
C GLN A 71 2.21 4.67 -10.61
N PRO A 72 0.99 5.02 -10.16
CA PRO A 72 -0.22 4.39 -10.65
C PRO A 72 -0.28 4.41 -12.17
N GLY A 73 -0.29 3.22 -12.78
CA GLY A 73 -0.34 3.06 -14.23
C GLY A 73 0.95 3.38 -14.99
N GLN A 74 2.08 3.65 -14.33
CA GLN A 74 3.37 3.91 -14.96
C GLN A 74 4.42 2.87 -14.58
N TRP A 75 5.09 2.31 -15.58
CA TRP A 75 6.00 1.19 -15.47
C TRP A 75 7.39 1.52 -16.00
N GLY A 76 8.41 1.05 -15.32
CA GLY A 76 9.80 1.25 -15.68
C GLY A 76 10.62 -0.01 -15.50
N ILE A 77 11.93 0.11 -15.75
CA ILE A 77 12.94 -0.92 -15.50
C ILE A 77 13.71 -0.52 -14.25
N ASN A 78 13.82 -1.41 -13.28
CA ASN A 78 14.37 -1.15 -11.97
C ASN A 78 15.77 -0.47 -12.07
N ASP A 79 16.72 -1.09 -12.72
CA ASP A 79 18.12 -0.59 -12.79
C ASP A 79 18.27 0.71 -13.60
N ARG A 80 17.25 1.10 -14.38
CA ARG A 80 17.26 2.32 -15.20
C ARG A 80 16.48 3.47 -14.57
N ASP A 81 15.32 3.17 -14.03
CA ASP A 81 14.30 4.18 -13.69
C ASP A 81 14.18 4.42 -12.17
N ILE A 82 14.83 3.59 -11.35
CA ILE A 82 14.98 3.80 -9.90
C ILE A 82 16.37 4.35 -9.61
N ARG A 83 16.44 5.42 -8.82
CA ARG A 83 17.70 6.04 -8.42
C ARG A 83 18.43 5.30 -7.29
N LEU A 84 17.75 4.38 -6.62
CA LEU A 84 18.35 3.55 -5.57
C LEU A 84 19.11 2.39 -6.19
N SER A 85 20.36 2.22 -5.80
CA SER A 85 21.16 1.03 -6.12
C SER A 85 20.51 -0.23 -5.54
N ARG A 86 20.87 -1.41 -6.05
CA ARG A 86 20.40 -2.69 -5.51
C ARG A 86 20.79 -2.90 -4.04
N TYR A 87 21.86 -2.28 -3.59
CA TYR A 87 22.26 -2.30 -2.18
C TYR A 87 21.27 -1.48 -1.33
N GLU A 88 21.00 -0.24 -1.73
CA GLU A 88 20.04 0.65 -1.05
C GLU A 88 18.62 0.07 -1.06
N GLN A 89 18.22 -0.61 -2.12
CA GLN A 89 16.93 -1.31 -2.17
C GLN A 89 16.86 -2.44 -1.13
N ARG A 90 17.94 -3.18 -0.91
CA ARG A 90 18.00 -4.19 0.16
C ARG A 90 17.94 -3.55 1.55
N GLU A 91 18.70 -2.48 1.76
CA GLU A 91 18.65 -1.73 3.02
C GLU A 91 17.23 -1.19 3.29
N LEU A 92 16.55 -0.68 2.27
CA LEU A 92 15.16 -0.23 2.35
C LEU A 92 14.24 -1.36 2.82
N VAL A 93 14.38 -2.54 2.22
CA VAL A 93 13.58 -3.73 2.55
C VAL A 93 13.80 -4.17 4.00
N GLU A 94 15.04 -4.20 4.49
CA GLU A 94 15.36 -4.51 5.89
C GLU A 94 14.74 -3.48 6.84
N ARG A 95 14.96 -2.20 6.59
CA ARG A 95 14.36 -1.14 7.41
C ARG A 95 12.84 -1.16 7.42
N LEU A 96 12.22 -1.48 6.29
CA LEU A 96 10.77 -1.61 6.22
C LEU A 96 10.27 -2.77 7.09
N ALA A 97 10.99 -3.88 7.13
CA ALA A 97 10.65 -5.00 8.00
C ALA A 97 10.72 -4.59 9.49
N ASP A 98 11.80 -3.93 9.89
CA ASP A 98 11.98 -3.46 11.27
C ASP A 98 10.86 -2.49 11.69
N ILE A 99 10.52 -1.51 10.83
CA ILE A 99 9.46 -0.54 11.11
C ILE A 99 8.09 -1.21 11.21
N LEU A 100 7.79 -2.18 10.36
CA LEU A 100 6.53 -2.93 10.42
C LEU A 100 6.46 -3.76 11.69
N ASP A 101 7.56 -4.40 12.07
CA ASP A 101 7.61 -5.20 13.31
C ASP A 101 7.46 -4.31 14.55
N GLU A 102 8.11 -3.16 14.60
CA GLU A 102 7.95 -2.19 15.69
C GLU A 102 6.51 -1.63 15.75
N LYS A 103 5.95 -1.24 14.59
CA LYS A 103 4.63 -0.62 14.49
C LYS A 103 3.48 -1.60 14.68
N GLN A 104 3.72 -2.90 14.46
CA GLN A 104 2.72 -3.99 14.50
C GLN A 104 1.46 -3.71 13.65
N SER A 105 1.57 -2.86 12.64
CA SER A 105 0.49 -2.47 11.74
C SER A 105 1.00 -2.18 10.32
N GLY A 106 0.16 -2.44 9.31
CA GLY A 106 0.49 -2.13 7.93
C GLY A 106 0.64 -0.63 7.69
N ILE A 107 1.58 -0.27 6.81
CA ILE A 107 1.90 1.12 6.45
C ILE A 107 1.30 1.44 5.08
N HIS A 108 0.61 2.56 4.96
CA HIS A 108 0.11 3.04 3.68
C HIS A 108 1.24 3.61 2.83
N ALA A 109 1.18 3.43 1.51
CA ALA A 109 2.23 3.89 0.58
C ALA A 109 2.60 5.37 0.74
N SER A 110 1.64 6.24 1.06
CA SER A 110 1.91 7.67 1.25
C SER A 110 2.75 7.98 2.50
N GLU A 111 2.82 7.07 3.46
CA GLU A 111 3.62 7.23 4.68
C GLU A 111 5.07 6.76 4.49
N LEU A 112 5.33 5.89 3.50
CA LEU A 112 6.65 5.29 3.29
C LEU A 112 7.78 6.33 3.14
N PRO A 113 7.60 7.43 2.37
CA PRO A 113 8.64 8.45 2.26
C PRO A 113 8.97 9.19 3.56
N SER A 114 8.05 9.20 4.54
CA SER A 114 8.27 9.86 5.84
C SER A 114 8.94 8.95 6.86
N VAL A 115 8.79 7.64 6.71
CA VAL A 115 9.34 6.65 7.67
C VAL A 115 10.64 6.01 7.18
N LEU A 116 10.90 6.07 5.85
CA LEU A 116 12.11 5.54 5.24
C LEU A 116 13.05 6.68 4.82
N PRO A 117 14.38 6.55 4.97
CA PRO A 117 15.34 7.61 4.69
C PRO A 117 15.64 7.84 3.19
N PHE A 118 14.78 7.34 2.30
CA PHE A 118 14.99 7.34 0.83
C PHE A 118 14.01 8.31 0.16
N GLN A 119 14.30 9.62 0.23
CA GLN A 119 13.40 10.69 -0.25
C GLN A 119 13.19 10.71 -1.77
N ASP A 120 14.11 10.16 -2.55
CA ASP A 120 14.07 10.17 -4.03
C ASP A 120 13.25 9.04 -4.64
N CYS A 121 12.54 8.26 -3.82
CA CYS A 121 11.73 7.13 -4.28
C CYS A 121 10.23 7.42 -4.15
N ALA A 122 9.50 7.25 -5.24
CA ALA A 122 8.05 7.43 -5.23
C ALA A 122 7.33 6.32 -4.41
N PRO A 123 6.19 6.61 -3.76
CA PRO A 123 5.46 5.64 -2.94
C PRO A 123 5.14 4.31 -3.64
N ASP A 124 4.80 4.33 -4.92
CA ASP A 124 4.54 3.09 -5.68
C ASP A 124 5.81 2.31 -6.01
N ALA A 125 6.93 3.00 -6.18
CA ALA A 125 8.22 2.34 -6.36
C ALA A 125 8.65 1.62 -5.07
N PHE A 126 8.44 2.21 -3.89
CA PHE A 126 8.62 1.52 -2.61
C PHE A 126 7.78 0.24 -2.53
N LEU A 127 6.47 0.33 -2.84
CA LEU A 127 5.61 -0.85 -2.84
C LEU A 127 6.07 -1.92 -3.83
N SER A 128 6.56 -1.51 -5.01
CA SER A 128 7.07 -2.44 -6.01
C SER A 128 8.34 -3.14 -5.55
N ILE A 129 9.26 -2.42 -4.91
CA ILE A 129 10.48 -3.01 -4.32
C ILE A 129 10.08 -4.01 -3.22
N ALA A 130 9.22 -3.59 -2.29
CA ALA A 130 8.75 -4.46 -1.21
C ALA A 130 8.01 -5.71 -1.74
N SER A 131 7.20 -5.59 -2.80
CA SER A 131 6.45 -6.71 -3.36
C SER A 131 7.31 -7.81 -3.99
N GLN A 132 8.58 -7.53 -4.25
CA GLN A 132 9.56 -8.50 -4.76
C GLN A 132 10.18 -9.34 -3.66
N ASP A 133 10.01 -8.96 -2.40
CA ASP A 133 10.46 -9.75 -1.24
C ASP A 133 9.26 -10.50 -0.62
N SER A 134 9.42 -11.80 -0.45
CA SER A 134 8.36 -12.69 0.04
C SER A 134 7.90 -12.40 1.48
N ARG A 135 8.67 -11.64 2.25
CA ARG A 135 8.31 -11.20 3.61
C ARG A 135 7.15 -10.22 3.62
N PHE A 136 6.86 -9.55 2.50
CA PHE A 136 5.83 -8.54 2.42
C PHE A 136 4.66 -8.95 1.55
N LYS A 137 3.51 -8.40 1.88
CA LYS A 137 2.30 -8.41 1.03
C LYS A 137 1.75 -7.00 0.88
N ILE A 138 1.16 -6.75 -0.28
CA ILE A 138 0.48 -5.49 -0.58
C ILE A 138 -1.02 -5.74 -0.57
N ALA A 139 -1.72 -5.11 0.36
CA ALA A 139 -3.19 -5.17 0.43
C ALA A 139 -3.84 -4.13 -0.48
N GLN A 140 -5.14 -4.34 -0.77
CA GLN A 140 -5.98 -3.30 -1.37
C GLN A 140 -5.86 -1.99 -0.58
N GLY A 141 -5.85 -0.85 -1.30
CA GLY A 141 -5.66 0.46 -0.68
C GLY A 141 -4.19 0.76 -0.40
N ARG A 142 -3.25 0.05 -1.05
CA ARG A 142 -1.83 0.38 -1.06
C ARG A 142 -1.14 0.30 0.32
N TYR A 143 -1.51 -0.68 1.13
CA TYR A 143 -0.85 -0.98 2.39
C TYR A 143 0.17 -2.10 2.21
N VAL A 144 1.41 -1.89 2.69
CA VAL A 144 2.42 -2.93 2.86
C VAL A 144 2.36 -3.47 4.28
N TYR A 145 2.53 -4.79 4.43
CA TYR A 145 2.51 -5.48 5.72
C TYR A 145 3.32 -6.78 5.67
N LEU A 146 3.71 -7.31 6.83
CA LEU A 146 4.43 -8.57 6.88
C LEU A 146 3.53 -9.76 6.54
N ALA A 147 4.00 -10.60 5.62
CA ALA A 147 3.24 -11.75 5.11
C ALA A 147 2.83 -12.74 6.22
N GLU A 148 3.67 -12.89 7.25
CA GLU A 148 3.44 -13.76 8.41
C GLU A 148 2.21 -13.36 9.24
N TRP A 149 1.79 -12.08 9.20
CA TRP A 149 0.60 -11.65 9.91
C TRP A 149 -0.71 -12.20 9.33
N GLY A 150 -0.69 -12.70 8.11
CA GLY A 150 -1.86 -13.20 7.40
C GLY A 150 -2.83 -12.11 6.93
N ASN A 151 -2.90 -10.97 7.61
CA ASN A 151 -3.73 -9.80 7.27
C ASN A 151 -2.96 -8.49 7.48
N PRO A 152 -3.40 -7.37 6.89
CA PRO A 152 -2.66 -6.10 6.92
C PRO A 152 -2.66 -5.40 8.29
N ARG A 153 -3.30 -5.91 9.34
CA ARG A 153 -3.41 -5.28 10.67
C ARG A 153 -3.62 -3.76 10.57
N ARG A 154 -4.56 -3.36 9.72
CA ARG A 154 -4.83 -1.94 9.48
C ARG A 154 -5.38 -1.33 10.75
N GLU A 155 -4.85 -0.16 11.09
CA GLU A 155 -5.46 0.65 12.13
C GLU A 155 -6.91 0.98 11.75
N THR A 156 -7.86 0.65 12.62
CA THR A 156 -9.26 0.98 12.40
C THR A 156 -9.50 2.47 12.67
N ILE A 157 -10.49 3.06 12.00
CA ILE A 157 -10.84 4.46 12.24
C ILE A 157 -11.24 4.68 13.70
N ALA A 158 -11.96 3.72 14.30
CA ALA A 158 -12.33 3.78 15.70
C ALA A 158 -11.10 3.80 16.62
N TYR A 159 -10.11 2.93 16.38
CA TYR A 159 -8.87 2.93 17.15
C TYR A 159 -8.07 4.23 16.97
N ALA A 160 -7.98 4.75 15.74
CA ALA A 160 -7.30 6.02 15.48
C ALA A 160 -7.99 7.18 16.24
N VAL A 161 -9.32 7.23 16.23
CA VAL A 161 -10.11 8.24 16.94
C VAL A 161 -9.93 8.11 18.45
N SER A 162 -10.03 6.90 19.02
CA SER A 162 -9.79 6.63 20.46
C SER A 162 -8.42 7.13 20.87
N SER A 163 -7.39 6.68 20.20
CA SER A 163 -6.02 7.06 20.51
C SER A 163 -5.74 8.58 20.35
N ILE A 164 -6.39 9.25 19.40
CA ILE A 164 -6.30 10.71 19.27
C ILE A 164 -6.93 11.39 20.48
N LEU A 165 -8.12 10.97 20.90
CA LEU A 165 -8.81 11.55 22.05
C LEU A 165 -8.08 11.26 23.37
N GLU A 166 -7.50 10.06 23.53
CA GLU A 166 -6.69 9.68 24.69
C GLU A 166 -5.45 10.54 24.88
N ASN A 167 -4.78 10.87 23.75
CA ASN A 167 -3.55 11.64 23.76
C ASN A 167 -3.76 13.16 23.61
N ALA A 168 -5.00 13.60 23.46
CA ALA A 168 -5.32 15.03 23.35
C ALA A 168 -5.20 15.72 24.70
N ALA A 169 -4.62 16.93 24.72
CA ALA A 169 -4.54 17.76 25.92
C ALA A 169 -5.90 18.27 26.43
N GLY A 170 -6.98 18.04 25.66
CA GLY A 170 -8.34 18.48 25.98
C GLY A 170 -9.34 18.10 24.89
N PRO A 171 -10.62 18.45 25.05
CA PRO A 171 -11.67 18.13 24.08
C PRO A 171 -11.39 18.73 22.69
N LEU A 172 -11.66 17.96 21.63
CA LEU A 172 -11.41 18.32 20.22
C LEU A 172 -12.71 18.52 19.43
N THR A 173 -12.71 19.44 18.48
CA THR A 173 -13.78 19.55 17.48
C THR A 173 -13.72 18.42 16.46
N LEU A 174 -14.83 18.15 15.77
CA LEU A 174 -14.88 17.16 14.70
C LEU A 174 -13.87 17.46 13.56
N GLU A 175 -13.63 18.72 13.26
CA GLU A 175 -12.64 19.19 12.29
C GLU A 175 -11.22 18.84 12.70
N GLU A 176 -10.86 19.10 13.95
CA GLU A 176 -9.55 18.77 14.50
C GLU A 176 -9.31 17.27 14.49
N ILE A 177 -10.30 16.49 14.94
CA ILE A 177 -10.24 15.01 14.90
C ILE A 177 -10.07 14.52 13.46
N ALA A 178 -10.84 15.07 12.51
CA ALA A 178 -10.74 14.68 11.11
C ALA A 178 -9.35 15.00 10.50
N GLY A 179 -8.77 16.13 10.89
CA GLY A 179 -7.40 16.51 10.51
C GLY A 179 -6.36 15.56 11.05
N LEU A 180 -6.44 15.21 12.33
CA LEU A 180 -5.53 14.29 13.00
C LEU A 180 -5.68 12.85 12.46
N VAL A 181 -6.92 12.37 12.27
CA VAL A 181 -7.18 11.06 11.65
C VAL A 181 -6.63 11.00 10.22
N LYS A 182 -6.82 12.08 9.43
CA LYS A 182 -6.24 12.18 8.09
C LYS A 182 -4.72 12.05 8.13
N SER A 183 -4.06 12.76 9.04
CA SER A 183 -2.60 12.72 9.19
C SER A 183 -2.12 11.33 9.61
N ARG A 184 -2.85 10.66 10.51
CA ARG A 184 -2.50 9.35 11.04
C ARG A 184 -2.77 8.19 10.06
N ILE A 185 -3.93 8.22 9.38
CA ILE A 185 -4.35 7.16 8.44
C ILE A 185 -3.83 7.41 7.00
N GLY A 186 -3.26 8.60 6.72
CA GLY A 186 -2.69 8.95 5.42
C GLY A 186 -3.73 9.23 4.32
N ARG A 187 -5.03 9.24 4.63
CA ARG A 187 -6.11 9.55 3.67
C ARG A 187 -7.23 10.37 4.31
N LYS A 188 -7.93 11.13 3.47
CA LYS A 188 -9.13 11.85 3.91
C LYS A 188 -10.24 10.85 4.28
N ILE A 189 -10.77 10.98 5.49
CA ILE A 189 -11.95 10.25 5.98
C ILE A 189 -13.13 11.21 6.02
N GLU A 190 -14.30 10.76 5.59
CA GLU A 190 -15.51 11.56 5.67
C GLU A 190 -15.94 11.77 7.12
N LYS A 191 -16.42 12.98 7.44
CA LYS A 191 -16.84 13.34 8.80
C LYS A 191 -17.91 12.39 9.35
N LEU A 192 -18.80 11.90 8.50
CA LEU A 192 -19.83 10.93 8.89
C LEU A 192 -19.24 9.63 9.47
N VAL A 193 -18.15 9.15 8.86
CA VAL A 193 -17.47 7.93 9.33
C VAL A 193 -16.78 8.18 10.67
N ILE A 194 -16.20 9.37 10.87
CA ILE A 194 -15.58 9.76 12.14
C ILE A 194 -16.66 9.92 13.22
N SER A 195 -17.79 10.54 12.89
CA SER A 195 -18.94 10.64 13.82
C SER A 195 -19.46 9.25 14.22
N GLY A 196 -19.55 8.31 13.29
CA GLY A 196 -19.91 6.93 13.60
C GLY A 196 -18.91 6.25 14.53
N ALA A 197 -17.62 6.51 14.34
CA ALA A 197 -16.57 6.00 15.24
C ALA A 197 -16.67 6.62 16.65
N LEU A 198 -16.94 7.92 16.76
CA LEU A 198 -17.16 8.61 18.04
C LEU A 198 -18.36 8.03 18.80
N GLN A 199 -19.45 7.76 18.10
CA GLN A 199 -20.62 7.10 18.68
C GLN A 199 -20.32 5.68 19.15
N ALA A 200 -19.60 4.90 18.35
CA ALA A 200 -19.20 3.54 18.70
C ALA A 200 -18.23 3.46 19.89
N LEU A 201 -17.49 4.55 20.14
CA LEU A 201 -16.59 4.70 21.29
C LEU A 201 -17.29 5.32 22.51
N GLU A 202 -18.60 5.59 22.42
CA GLU A 202 -19.36 6.29 23.46
C GLU A 202 -18.70 7.60 23.88
N ALA A 203 -18.07 8.30 22.92
CA ALA A 203 -17.43 9.57 23.18
C ALA A 203 -18.47 10.63 23.55
N GLU A 204 -18.16 11.43 24.58
CA GLU A 204 -19.03 12.50 25.06
C GLU A 204 -18.90 13.73 24.19
N PHE A 205 -20.04 14.29 23.80
CA PHE A 205 -20.13 15.57 23.08
C PHE A 205 -20.57 16.67 24.02
N ASP A 206 -19.85 17.75 24.07
CA ASP A 206 -20.19 18.95 24.79
C ASP A 206 -20.87 19.95 23.84
N ASP A 207 -22.18 20.11 23.97
CA ASP A 207 -22.98 21.03 23.15
C ASP A 207 -22.58 22.50 23.31
N ALA A 208 -22.06 22.90 24.47
CA ALA A 208 -21.66 24.28 24.72
C ALA A 208 -20.38 24.67 23.97
N THR A 209 -19.45 23.74 23.81
CA THR A 209 -18.16 23.98 23.14
C THR A 209 -18.07 23.37 21.75
N GLY A 210 -19.00 22.48 21.36
CA GLY A 210 -18.98 21.74 20.11
C GLY A 210 -17.83 20.72 20.01
N LYS A 211 -17.35 20.21 21.16
CA LYS A 211 -16.16 19.36 21.24
C LYS A 211 -16.46 17.95 21.77
N TRP A 212 -15.61 17.02 21.41
CA TRP A 212 -15.65 15.64 21.79
C TRP A 212 -14.53 15.28 22.75
N ARG A 213 -14.82 14.37 23.70
CA ARG A 213 -13.83 13.72 24.57
C ARG A 213 -14.21 12.25 24.78
N LEU A 214 -13.27 11.43 25.20
CA LEU A 214 -13.60 10.08 25.67
C LEU A 214 -14.37 10.19 26.99
N GLY A 215 -15.44 9.40 27.11
CA GLY A 215 -16.14 9.23 28.36
C GLY A 215 -15.17 8.71 29.42
N SER A 216 -15.26 9.24 30.65
CA SER A 216 -14.54 8.66 31.77
C SER A 216 -15.06 7.23 31.97
N ALA A 217 -14.17 6.23 32.01
CA ALA A 217 -14.56 4.90 32.44
C ALA A 217 -15.34 5.03 33.76
N PRO A 218 -16.46 4.32 33.93
CA PRO A 218 -17.16 4.31 35.21
C PRO A 218 -16.12 3.96 36.28
N ALA A 219 -16.01 4.85 37.29
CA ALA A 219 -15.16 4.56 38.43
C ALA A 219 -15.64 3.20 38.97
N ASP A 220 -14.71 2.27 39.09
CA ASP A 220 -14.91 1.00 39.74
C ASP A 220 -15.37 1.34 41.19
N GLU A 221 -16.68 1.41 41.41
CA GLU A 221 -17.24 1.55 42.75
C GLU A 221 -16.86 0.26 43.47
N GLY A 222 -15.69 0.31 44.12
CA GLY A 222 -15.24 -0.75 45.00
C GLY A 222 -16.37 -1.14 45.93
N GLU A 223 -16.91 -2.34 45.76
CA GLU A 223 -17.73 -3.01 46.74
C GLU A 223 -16.95 -3.03 48.06
N ASP A 224 -17.26 -2.04 48.90
CA ASP A 224 -16.97 -2.09 50.33
C ASP A 224 -17.78 -3.26 50.94
N ASP A 225 -17.21 -4.46 50.82
CA ASP A 225 -17.65 -5.63 51.59
C ASP A 225 -17.34 -5.36 53.10
N ALA A 226 -18.21 -4.51 53.67
CA ALA A 226 -18.32 -4.42 55.11
C ALA A 226 -19.03 -5.69 55.60
N ASN A 227 -18.25 -6.72 55.92
CA ASN A 227 -18.72 -7.88 56.66
C ASN A 227 -18.83 -7.49 58.17
N PRO A 228 -20.04 -7.40 58.74
CA PRO A 228 -20.20 -7.35 60.19
C PRO A 228 -20.23 -8.76 60.75
N THR A 229 -19.32 -9.08 61.65
CA THR A 229 -19.24 -10.18 62.62
C THR A 229 -20.53 -10.83 63.03
#